data_090fc3d7da3bcab881e5651d48ce0bae
#
_entry.id   090fc3d7da3bcab881e5651d48ce0bae
#
_cell.length_a   1.000
_cell.length_b   1.000
_cell.length_c   1.000
_cell.angle_alpha   90.00
_cell.angle_beta   90.00
_cell.angle_gamma   90.00
#
_symmetry.space_group_name_H-M   'P 1'
#
loop_
_entity.id
_entity.type
_entity.pdbx_description
1 polymer ?
#
loop_
_entity_poly.entity_id
_entity_poly.type
_entity_poly.pdbx_seq_one_letter_code
_entity_poly.pdbx_strand_id
1 'polypeptide(L)'
;MRMDKTQRGWALVSLAILVLSAFVYVLYAFEAPQGPRGGSVIGLTFGLIGFAFMIFAALLGARKRVPTWRVGRAQAWMRGHLWLGVLALPMIFFHGGFHFGGTLTRALMWLLIITVLSGVFGAGLQHYVPRVMTADVPLETIYDEIGRVRALLCEEADRAIEALCGNLGLSKSSSKEGQRAGGFTAVRTMSASAVPLRTSAAVSAGASAAVAAAPEIILLSDEEREPLHRFYLSEMRPFLERPKQRGQRLGDTAKASSAFAGLRTLLPAAAHVTLADLEDICGETRQLRRQERLHRWLHGWLLLHIPLSLALILLGFVHAVMALRY
;
A
#
# COMPACT_ATOMS: atom_id res chain seq x y z
N MET A 1 -0.72 4.07 -18.42
CA MET A 1 0.19 5.01 -17.74
C MET A 1 -0.03 6.40 -18.35
N ARG A 2 -0.73 7.32 -17.67
CA ARG A 2 -0.72 8.73 -18.11
C ARG A 2 0.68 9.26 -17.78
N MET A 3 1.53 9.34 -18.80
CA MET A 3 2.85 9.95 -18.70
C MET A 3 2.66 11.46 -18.54
N ASP A 4 2.76 11.94 -17.31
CA ASP A 4 2.78 13.37 -17.00
C ASP A 4 3.95 14.04 -17.73
N LYS A 5 3.76 15.29 -18.21
CA LYS A 5 4.78 16.04 -18.98
C LYS A 5 6.17 16.00 -18.31
N THR A 6 6.20 16.03 -16.98
CA THR A 6 7.42 15.98 -16.19
C THR A 6 8.10 14.59 -16.21
N GLN A 7 7.33 13.50 -16.27
CA GLN A 7 7.91 12.16 -16.41
C GLN A 7 8.51 11.93 -17.80
N ARG A 8 7.89 12.49 -18.85
CA ARG A 8 8.45 12.46 -20.21
C ARG A 8 9.82 13.14 -20.28
N GLY A 9 9.99 14.28 -19.60
CA GLY A 9 11.29 14.97 -19.52
C GLY A 9 12.37 14.08 -18.89
N TRP A 10 12.09 13.45 -17.74
CA TRP A 10 13.04 12.52 -17.12
C TRP A 10 13.35 11.31 -17.98
N ALA A 11 12.35 10.73 -18.65
CA ALA A 11 12.52 9.61 -19.57
C ALA A 11 13.42 9.97 -20.75
N LEU A 12 13.17 11.14 -21.38
CA LEU A 12 13.97 11.62 -22.51
C LEU A 12 15.42 11.88 -22.12
N VAL A 13 15.65 12.57 -20.98
CA VAL A 13 17.00 12.83 -20.47
C VAL A 13 17.73 11.51 -20.15
N SER A 14 17.06 10.59 -19.48
CA SER A 14 17.64 9.27 -19.15
C SER A 14 17.95 8.45 -20.40
N LEU A 15 17.08 8.49 -21.40
CA LEU A 15 17.31 7.83 -22.70
C LEU A 15 18.48 8.47 -23.43
N ALA A 16 18.58 9.79 -23.45
CA ALA A 16 19.68 10.51 -24.07
C ALA A 16 21.03 10.18 -23.41
N ILE A 17 21.07 10.14 -22.06
CA ILE A 17 22.25 9.71 -21.30
C ILE A 17 22.63 8.27 -21.67
N LEU A 18 21.65 7.36 -21.72
CA LEU A 18 21.89 5.95 -22.05
C LEU A 18 22.45 5.79 -23.48
N VAL A 19 21.84 6.46 -24.46
CA VAL A 19 22.28 6.40 -25.87
C VAL A 19 23.67 6.98 -26.03
N LEU A 20 23.94 8.13 -25.43
CA LEU A 20 25.26 8.76 -25.46
C LEU A 20 26.33 7.86 -24.80
N SER A 21 26.01 7.29 -23.65
CA SER A 21 26.89 6.37 -22.91
C SER A 21 27.15 5.10 -23.70
N ALA A 22 26.12 4.52 -24.34
CA ALA A 22 26.26 3.36 -25.19
C ALA A 22 27.15 3.66 -26.43
N PHE A 23 26.97 4.83 -27.05
CA PHE A 23 27.78 5.27 -28.16
C PHE A 23 29.27 5.41 -27.76
N VAL A 24 29.56 6.10 -26.66
CA VAL A 24 30.92 6.24 -26.11
C VAL A 24 31.52 4.86 -25.78
N TYR A 25 30.73 3.97 -25.20
CA TYR A 25 31.16 2.61 -24.88
C TYR A 25 31.52 1.81 -26.15
N VAL A 26 30.72 1.90 -27.20
CA VAL A 26 30.97 1.21 -28.47
C VAL A 26 32.25 1.72 -29.10
N LEU A 27 32.47 3.04 -29.18
CA LEU A 27 33.74 3.62 -29.69
C LEU A 27 34.93 3.11 -28.88
N TYR A 28 34.82 3.15 -27.55
CA TYR A 28 35.85 2.63 -26.65
C TYR A 28 36.13 1.14 -26.89
N ALA A 29 35.09 0.33 -27.11
CA ALA A 29 35.26 -1.10 -27.36
C ALA A 29 35.97 -1.41 -28.67
N PHE A 30 35.79 -0.57 -29.70
CA PHE A 30 36.52 -0.69 -30.97
C PHE A 30 38.00 -0.27 -30.86
N GLU A 31 38.31 0.71 -30.03
CA GLU A 31 39.68 1.24 -29.88
C GLU A 31 40.52 0.47 -28.87
N ALA A 32 39.91 -0.33 -27.99
CA ALA A 32 40.63 -1.06 -26.94
C ALA A 32 41.25 -2.37 -27.44
N PRO A 33 42.57 -2.48 -27.60
CA PRO A 33 43.23 -3.67 -28.16
C PRO A 33 43.04 -4.95 -27.34
N GLN A 34 42.76 -4.80 -26.05
CA GLN A 34 42.55 -5.90 -25.10
C GLN A 34 41.11 -5.98 -24.61
N GLY A 35 40.21 -5.28 -25.28
CA GLY A 35 38.79 -5.15 -24.88
C GLY A 35 38.56 -4.17 -23.74
N PRO A 36 37.28 -3.79 -23.49
CA PRO A 36 36.91 -2.87 -22.43
C PRO A 36 37.23 -3.44 -21.05
N ARG A 37 37.86 -2.62 -20.18
CA ARG A 37 38.26 -3.01 -18.82
C ARG A 37 37.87 -1.96 -17.81
N GLY A 38 37.48 -2.40 -16.62
CA GLY A 38 37.10 -1.51 -15.51
C GLY A 38 38.22 -0.59 -15.02
N GLY A 39 39.48 -0.99 -15.15
CA GLY A 39 40.65 -0.19 -14.78
C GLY A 39 41.07 0.87 -15.78
N SER A 40 40.50 0.94 -16.99
CA SER A 40 40.76 2.01 -17.95
C SER A 40 40.16 3.33 -17.54
N VAL A 41 40.66 4.46 -18.03
CA VAL A 41 40.13 5.79 -17.74
C VAL A 41 38.63 5.87 -18.09
N ILE A 42 38.23 5.36 -19.25
CA ILE A 42 36.82 5.34 -19.68
C ILE A 42 36.00 4.39 -18.81
N GLY A 43 36.52 3.21 -18.51
CA GLY A 43 35.86 2.26 -17.59
C GLY A 43 35.64 2.84 -16.20
N LEU A 44 36.68 3.49 -15.61
CA LEU A 44 36.57 4.18 -14.31
C LEU A 44 35.55 5.31 -14.35
N THR A 45 35.47 6.07 -15.45
CA THR A 45 34.46 7.13 -15.59
C THR A 45 33.05 6.56 -15.55
N PHE A 46 32.77 5.45 -16.25
CA PHE A 46 31.48 4.76 -16.16
C PHE A 46 31.18 4.25 -14.74
N GLY A 47 32.19 3.70 -14.05
CA GLY A 47 32.08 3.25 -12.66
C GLY A 47 31.73 4.38 -11.71
N LEU A 48 32.41 5.52 -11.82
CA LEU A 48 32.18 6.71 -11.02
C LEU A 48 30.77 7.29 -11.23
N ILE A 49 30.33 7.41 -12.48
CA ILE A 49 28.99 7.90 -12.83
C ILE A 49 27.93 6.95 -12.27
N GLY A 50 28.09 5.64 -12.50
CA GLY A 50 27.15 4.64 -11.99
C GLY A 50 27.06 4.66 -10.46
N PHE A 51 28.19 4.78 -9.77
CA PHE A 51 28.23 4.87 -8.32
C PHE A 51 27.61 6.18 -7.81
N ALA A 52 27.84 7.31 -8.47
CA ALA A 52 27.19 8.58 -8.16
C ALA A 52 25.67 8.48 -8.29
N PHE A 53 25.15 7.79 -9.30
CA PHE A 53 23.72 7.53 -9.46
C PHE A 53 23.16 6.68 -8.32
N MET A 54 23.89 5.64 -7.88
CA MET A 54 23.51 4.83 -6.73
C MET A 54 23.48 5.64 -5.43
N ILE A 55 24.49 6.49 -5.18
CA ILE A 55 24.52 7.40 -4.03
C ILE A 55 23.33 8.35 -4.05
N PHE A 56 23.05 8.99 -5.19
CA PHE A 56 21.88 9.86 -5.32
C PHE A 56 20.58 9.12 -4.99
N ALA A 57 20.43 7.90 -5.49
CA ALA A 57 19.26 7.08 -5.20
C ALA A 57 19.15 6.76 -3.68
N ALA A 58 20.26 6.48 -3.00
CA ALA A 58 20.30 6.22 -1.56
C ALA A 58 19.95 7.46 -0.72
N LEU A 59 20.31 8.66 -1.16
CA LEU A 59 20.03 9.93 -0.48
C LEU A 59 18.53 10.21 -0.32
N LEU A 60 17.65 9.58 -1.11
CA LEU A 60 16.21 9.67 -0.91
C LEU A 60 15.78 9.19 0.49
N GLY A 61 16.42 8.13 1.01
CA GLY A 61 16.19 7.62 2.37
C GLY A 61 16.60 8.63 3.44
N ALA A 62 17.76 9.25 3.28
CA ALA A 62 18.25 10.29 4.19
C ALA A 62 17.32 11.52 4.20
N ARG A 63 16.89 11.96 3.02
CA ARG A 63 15.94 13.08 2.89
C ARG A 63 14.62 12.85 3.62
N LYS A 64 14.09 11.61 3.61
CA LYS A 64 12.85 11.27 4.33
C LYS A 64 13.02 11.38 5.85
N ARG A 65 14.24 11.16 6.37
CA ARG A 65 14.54 11.24 7.81
C ARG A 65 14.79 12.66 8.30
N VAL A 66 15.17 13.59 7.39
CA VAL A 66 15.48 14.97 7.73
C VAL A 66 14.48 15.91 7.04
N PRO A 67 13.30 16.16 7.67
CA PRO A 67 12.23 16.98 7.06
C PRO A 67 12.62 18.42 6.78
N THR A 68 13.64 18.93 7.48
CA THR A 68 14.17 20.30 7.32
C THR A 68 14.97 20.50 6.02
N TRP A 69 15.34 19.43 5.33
CA TRP A 69 16.04 19.52 4.05
C TRP A 69 15.10 20.03 2.94
N ARG A 70 15.14 21.34 2.71
CA ARG A 70 14.33 22.02 1.68
C ARG A 70 14.91 21.94 0.25
N VAL A 71 15.74 20.95 -0.06
CA VAL A 71 16.36 20.81 -1.38
C VAL A 71 15.37 20.18 -2.37
N GLY A 72 14.69 21.01 -3.13
CA GLY A 72 13.78 20.62 -4.23
C GLY A 72 12.49 19.91 -3.79
N ARG A 73 11.60 19.64 -4.73
CA ARG A 73 10.32 18.94 -4.48
C ARG A 73 10.54 17.43 -4.25
N ALA A 74 9.82 16.84 -3.30
CA ALA A 74 9.91 15.39 -3.02
C ALA A 74 9.63 14.52 -4.25
N GLN A 75 8.73 14.94 -5.12
CA GLN A 75 8.43 14.27 -6.38
C GLN A 75 9.62 14.21 -7.35
N ALA A 76 10.45 15.27 -7.40
CA ALA A 76 11.66 15.30 -8.24
C ALA A 76 12.69 14.29 -7.73
N TRP A 77 12.87 14.18 -6.41
CA TRP A 77 13.75 13.18 -5.79
C TRP A 77 13.28 11.75 -6.04
N MET A 78 11.97 11.49 -5.94
CA MET A 78 11.40 10.18 -6.26
C MET A 78 11.63 9.78 -7.71
N ARG A 79 11.43 10.73 -8.65
CA ARG A 79 11.69 10.52 -10.08
C ARG A 79 13.18 10.29 -10.35
N GLY A 80 14.04 11.14 -9.77
CA GLY A 80 15.48 10.97 -9.85
C GLY A 80 15.95 9.61 -9.32
N HIS A 81 15.46 9.20 -8.16
CA HIS A 81 15.73 7.88 -7.59
C HIS A 81 15.40 6.76 -8.58
N LEU A 82 14.22 6.79 -9.20
CA LEU A 82 13.78 5.76 -10.14
C LEU A 82 14.64 5.75 -11.41
N TRP A 83 14.78 6.91 -12.07
CA TRP A 83 15.45 6.99 -13.37
C TRP A 83 16.97 6.82 -13.27
N LEU A 84 17.63 7.47 -12.30
CA LEU A 84 19.07 7.31 -12.07
C LEU A 84 19.40 5.93 -11.49
N GLY A 85 18.53 5.37 -10.64
CA GLY A 85 18.70 4.00 -10.15
C GLY A 85 18.68 2.97 -11.27
N VAL A 86 17.80 3.13 -12.27
CA VAL A 86 17.78 2.26 -13.46
C VAL A 86 19.00 2.51 -14.34
N LEU A 87 19.43 3.78 -14.53
CA LEU A 87 20.61 4.12 -15.30
C LEU A 87 21.92 3.63 -14.68
N ALA A 88 21.98 3.48 -13.38
CA ALA A 88 23.17 2.93 -12.71
C ALA A 88 23.53 1.54 -13.25
N LEU A 89 22.56 0.71 -13.61
CA LEU A 89 22.77 -0.64 -14.11
C LEU A 89 23.61 -0.65 -15.41
N PRO A 90 23.23 -0.01 -16.52
CA PRO A 90 24.04 0.01 -17.73
C PRO A 90 25.40 0.70 -17.51
N MET A 91 25.49 1.74 -16.67
CA MET A 91 26.78 2.38 -16.38
C MET A 91 27.78 1.40 -15.76
N ILE A 92 27.33 0.58 -14.80
CA ILE A 92 28.19 -0.44 -14.16
C ILE A 92 28.49 -1.60 -15.12
N PHE A 93 27.56 -1.97 -16.03
CA PHE A 93 27.88 -2.93 -17.09
C PHE A 93 29.00 -2.42 -18.03
N PHE A 94 28.92 -1.15 -18.43
CA PHE A 94 29.97 -0.51 -19.24
C PHE A 94 31.30 -0.39 -18.48
N HIS A 95 31.25 -0.12 -17.17
CA HIS A 95 32.43 -0.14 -16.31
C HIS A 95 33.12 -1.51 -16.32
N GLY A 96 32.36 -2.59 -16.10
CA GLY A 96 32.91 -3.96 -16.09
C GLY A 96 33.23 -4.53 -17.46
N GLY A 97 32.90 -3.82 -18.56
CA GLY A 97 33.06 -4.35 -19.93
C GLY A 97 32.26 -5.62 -20.19
N PHE A 98 31.10 -5.76 -19.50
CA PHE A 98 30.26 -6.98 -19.50
C PHE A 98 30.95 -8.22 -18.94
N HIS A 99 32.09 -8.08 -18.27
CA HIS A 99 32.78 -9.16 -17.60
C HIS A 99 32.51 -9.15 -16.11
N PHE A 100 32.18 -10.31 -15.56
CA PHE A 100 32.07 -10.50 -14.13
C PHE A 100 33.44 -10.88 -13.57
N GLY A 101 34.14 -9.91 -12.99
CA GLY A 101 35.48 -10.08 -12.40
C GLY A 101 35.53 -11.07 -11.24
N GLY A 102 36.31 -10.77 -10.20
CA GLY A 102 36.45 -11.61 -9.01
C GLY A 102 35.13 -11.79 -8.21
N THR A 103 35.23 -12.51 -7.10
CA THR A 103 34.07 -12.89 -6.28
C THR A 103 33.29 -11.66 -5.79
N LEU A 104 33.98 -10.60 -5.35
CA LEU A 104 33.35 -9.36 -4.87
C LEU A 104 32.57 -8.65 -5.98
N THR A 105 33.19 -8.49 -7.18
CA THR A 105 32.54 -7.81 -8.30
C THR A 105 31.34 -8.58 -8.83
N ARG A 106 31.39 -9.91 -8.80
CA ARG A 106 30.25 -10.78 -9.13
C ARG A 106 29.12 -10.61 -8.14
N ALA A 107 29.42 -10.60 -6.84
CA ALA A 107 28.43 -10.38 -5.79
C ALA A 107 27.77 -8.99 -5.93
N LEU A 108 28.57 -7.94 -6.16
CA LEU A 108 28.08 -6.57 -6.40
C LEU A 108 27.17 -6.48 -7.62
N MET A 109 27.51 -7.16 -8.73
CA MET A 109 26.71 -7.15 -9.94
C MET A 109 25.33 -7.80 -9.70
N TRP A 110 25.29 -8.97 -9.07
CA TRP A 110 24.01 -9.61 -8.72
C TRP A 110 23.20 -8.77 -7.76
N LEU A 111 23.84 -8.19 -6.75
CA LEU A 111 23.16 -7.31 -5.78
C LEU A 111 22.58 -6.07 -6.47
N LEU A 112 23.30 -5.48 -7.43
CA LEU A 112 22.81 -4.36 -8.22
C LEU A 112 21.60 -4.76 -9.08
N ILE A 113 21.67 -5.89 -9.79
CA ILE A 113 20.55 -6.38 -10.61
C ILE A 113 19.32 -6.62 -9.76
N ILE A 114 19.47 -7.33 -8.64
CA ILE A 114 18.36 -7.63 -7.72
C ILE A 114 17.76 -6.33 -7.15
N THR A 115 18.60 -5.37 -6.76
CA THR A 115 18.16 -4.09 -6.21
C THR A 115 17.38 -3.28 -7.25
N VAL A 116 17.88 -3.20 -8.50
CA VAL A 116 17.20 -2.47 -9.58
C VAL A 116 15.87 -3.14 -9.94
N LEU A 117 15.84 -4.46 -10.10
CA LEU A 117 14.60 -5.21 -10.37
C LEU A 117 13.58 -5.04 -9.24
N SER A 118 14.04 -5.12 -7.99
CA SER A 118 13.22 -4.83 -6.81
C SER A 118 12.67 -3.40 -6.84
N GLY A 119 13.47 -2.41 -7.23
CA GLY A 119 13.05 -1.01 -7.39
C GLY A 119 11.97 -0.82 -8.46
N VAL A 120 12.15 -1.45 -9.62
CA VAL A 120 11.15 -1.45 -10.71
C VAL A 120 9.86 -2.11 -10.29
N PHE A 121 9.95 -3.27 -9.61
CA PHE A 121 8.78 -3.94 -9.02
C PHE A 121 8.05 -3.04 -8.04
N GLY A 122 8.76 -2.37 -7.12
CA GLY A 122 8.18 -1.44 -6.16
C GLY A 122 7.52 -0.23 -6.82
N ALA A 123 8.11 0.33 -7.88
CA ALA A 123 7.50 1.40 -8.65
C ALA A 123 6.20 0.94 -9.33
N GLY A 124 6.16 -0.28 -9.86
CA GLY A 124 4.95 -0.91 -10.37
C GLY A 124 3.89 -1.08 -9.29
N LEU A 125 4.28 -1.58 -8.13
CA LEU A 125 3.38 -1.77 -6.99
C LEU A 125 2.79 -0.44 -6.50
N GLN A 126 3.63 0.59 -6.34
CA GLN A 126 3.19 1.95 -5.94
C GLN A 126 2.26 2.60 -6.96
N HIS A 127 2.36 2.23 -8.22
CA HIS A 127 1.48 2.74 -9.27
C HIS A 127 0.14 1.99 -9.32
N TYR A 128 0.17 0.69 -9.09
CA TYR A 128 -1.02 -0.18 -9.15
C TYR A 128 -1.89 -0.05 -7.90
N VAL A 129 -1.28 -0.06 -6.71
CA VAL A 129 -2.00 -0.06 -5.43
C VAL A 129 -2.96 1.13 -5.28
N PRO A 130 -2.57 2.41 -5.49
CA PRO A 130 -3.51 3.53 -5.35
C PRO A 130 -4.67 3.47 -6.34
N ARG A 131 -4.43 2.98 -7.57
CA ARG A 131 -5.48 2.85 -8.59
C ARG A 131 -6.55 1.84 -8.22
N VAL A 132 -6.11 0.71 -7.67
CA VAL A 132 -7.03 -0.33 -7.19
C VAL A 132 -7.79 0.16 -5.95
N MET A 133 -7.12 0.93 -5.08
CA MET A 133 -7.77 1.50 -3.89
C MET A 133 -8.80 2.58 -4.24
N THR A 134 -8.50 3.49 -5.17
CA THR A 134 -9.42 4.57 -5.56
C THR A 134 -10.60 4.10 -6.42
N ALA A 135 -10.46 2.98 -7.13
CA ALA A 135 -11.55 2.42 -7.94
C ALA A 135 -12.59 1.68 -7.09
N ASP A 136 -12.17 1.03 -6.01
CA ASP A 136 -13.00 0.10 -5.24
C ASP A 136 -13.27 0.55 -3.78
N VAL A 137 -12.59 1.60 -3.30
CA VAL A 137 -12.66 2.02 -1.89
C VAL A 137 -12.86 3.54 -1.80
N PRO A 138 -14.09 4.01 -1.53
CA PRO A 138 -14.38 5.43 -1.38
C PRO A 138 -13.75 6.08 -0.12
N LEU A 139 -13.29 5.29 0.83
CA LEU A 139 -12.73 5.77 2.10
C LEU A 139 -11.20 5.58 2.12
N GLU A 140 -10.45 6.68 2.04
CA GLU A 140 -9.02 6.72 2.37
C GLU A 140 -8.84 6.59 3.89
N THR A 141 -9.02 5.38 4.41
CA THR A 141 -8.75 5.11 5.82
C THR A 141 -7.24 5.00 6.03
N ILE A 142 -6.68 5.77 6.94
CA ILE A 142 -5.28 5.69 7.33
C ILE A 142 -5.03 4.29 7.90
N TYR A 143 -3.92 3.65 7.51
CA TYR A 143 -3.60 2.26 7.89
C TYR A 143 -3.71 2.01 9.39
N ASP A 144 -3.25 2.95 10.22
CA ASP A 144 -3.27 2.85 11.68
C ASP A 144 -4.68 2.91 12.26
N GLU A 145 -5.66 3.44 11.52
CA GLU A 145 -7.05 3.53 11.94
C GLU A 145 -7.91 2.34 11.49
N ILE A 146 -7.41 1.45 10.64
CA ILE A 146 -8.18 0.29 10.15
C ILE A 146 -8.71 -0.56 11.31
N GLY A 147 -7.91 -0.74 12.36
CA GLY A 147 -8.32 -1.47 13.55
C GLY A 147 -9.51 -0.82 14.26
N ARG A 148 -9.48 0.50 14.37
CA ARG A 148 -10.55 1.28 15.00
C ARG A 148 -11.84 1.28 14.18
N VAL A 149 -11.71 1.49 12.86
CA VAL A 149 -12.88 1.46 11.95
C VAL A 149 -13.54 0.08 11.99
N ARG A 150 -12.76 -1.00 12.02
CA ARG A 150 -13.28 -2.36 12.16
C ARG A 150 -14.03 -2.57 13.47
N ALA A 151 -13.53 -2.05 14.59
CA ALA A 151 -14.23 -2.11 15.88
C ALA A 151 -15.57 -1.37 15.83
N LEU A 152 -15.61 -0.19 15.20
CA LEU A 152 -16.85 0.57 15.00
C LEU A 152 -17.87 -0.18 14.14
N LEU A 153 -17.42 -0.82 13.04
CA LEU A 153 -18.30 -1.65 12.20
C LEU A 153 -18.85 -2.86 12.96
N CYS A 154 -18.05 -3.46 13.84
CA CYS A 154 -18.50 -4.54 14.69
C CYS A 154 -19.56 -4.07 15.70
N GLU A 155 -19.35 -2.91 16.36
CA GLU A 155 -20.33 -2.31 17.28
C GLU A 155 -21.62 -1.89 16.57
N GLU A 156 -21.54 -1.43 15.32
CA GLU A 156 -22.68 -1.07 14.49
C GLU A 156 -23.50 -2.31 14.13
N ALA A 157 -22.83 -3.40 13.73
CA ALA A 157 -23.48 -4.68 13.47
C ALA A 157 -24.13 -5.28 14.73
N ASP A 158 -23.42 -5.23 15.88
CA ASP A 158 -23.98 -5.68 17.17
C ASP A 158 -25.28 -4.92 17.49
N ARG A 159 -25.28 -3.57 17.33
CA ARG A 159 -26.49 -2.74 17.57
C ARG A 159 -27.62 -3.04 16.59
N ALA A 160 -27.30 -3.27 15.31
CA ALA A 160 -28.30 -3.59 14.29
C ALA A 160 -29.01 -4.92 14.60
N ILE A 161 -28.28 -5.91 15.08
CA ILE A 161 -28.83 -7.21 15.48
C ILE A 161 -29.60 -7.11 16.81
N GLU A 162 -29.07 -6.37 17.80
CA GLU A 162 -29.79 -6.14 19.06
C GLU A 162 -31.16 -5.46 18.86
N ALA A 163 -31.26 -4.56 17.88
CA ALA A 163 -32.52 -3.89 17.53
C ALA A 163 -33.58 -4.87 16.97
N LEU A 164 -33.18 -5.92 16.24
CA LEU A 164 -34.07 -6.91 15.64
C LEU A 164 -34.33 -8.13 16.54
N CYS A 165 -33.29 -8.62 17.19
CA CYS A 165 -33.31 -9.88 17.93
C CYS A 165 -33.44 -9.69 19.46
N GLY A 166 -33.31 -8.46 19.97
CA GLY A 166 -33.20 -8.21 21.41
C GLY A 166 -31.76 -8.46 21.90
N ASN A 167 -31.61 -8.53 23.23
CA ASN A 167 -30.30 -8.61 23.86
C ASN A 167 -29.53 -9.87 23.44
N LEU A 168 -28.39 -9.69 22.78
CA LEU A 168 -27.50 -10.76 22.33
C LEU A 168 -26.73 -11.48 23.45
N GLY A 169 -26.85 -11.01 24.70
CA GLY A 169 -26.11 -11.57 25.85
C GLY A 169 -24.59 -11.42 25.71
N LEU A 170 -24.11 -10.58 24.77
CA LEU A 170 -22.71 -10.34 24.55
C LEU A 170 -22.15 -9.47 25.67
N SER A 171 -21.40 -10.07 26.57
CA SER A 171 -20.66 -9.35 27.60
C SER A 171 -19.75 -8.30 26.93
N LYS A 172 -19.91 -7.03 27.33
CA LYS A 172 -19.03 -5.88 26.90
C LYS A 172 -17.61 -6.06 27.44
N SER A 173 -16.86 -7.02 26.92
CA SER A 173 -15.52 -7.36 27.40
C SER A 173 -14.40 -6.92 26.46
N SER A 174 -14.48 -5.75 25.82
CA SER A 174 -13.39 -5.34 24.94
C SER A 174 -13.00 -3.86 24.92
N SER A 175 -13.39 -3.06 25.89
CA SER A 175 -12.99 -1.63 25.90
C SER A 175 -11.95 -1.23 26.94
N LYS A 176 -11.15 -2.17 27.50
CA LYS A 176 -10.14 -1.85 28.53
C LYS A 176 -8.68 -2.01 28.14
N GLU A 177 -8.34 -2.38 26.92
CA GLU A 177 -6.93 -2.62 26.55
C GLU A 177 -6.27 -1.51 25.70
N GLY A 178 -7.00 -0.43 25.41
CA GLY A 178 -6.50 0.73 24.63
C GLY A 178 -5.99 1.92 25.47
N GLN A 179 -5.99 1.86 26.80
CA GLN A 179 -5.76 3.04 27.64
C GLN A 179 -4.52 2.99 28.55
N ARG A 180 -3.50 2.20 28.16
CA ARG A 180 -2.19 2.24 28.82
C ARG A 180 -1.06 2.30 27.79
N ALA A 181 -0.81 3.47 27.23
CA ALA A 181 0.55 3.90 26.81
C ALA A 181 0.49 5.38 26.37
N GLY A 182 1.21 6.22 27.09
CA GLY A 182 1.71 7.49 26.56
C GLY A 182 0.87 8.71 26.85
N GLY A 183 1.06 9.29 28.04
CA GLY A 183 0.78 10.71 28.27
C GLY A 183 1.59 11.56 27.31
N PHE A 184 0.94 12.25 26.40
CA PHE A 184 1.47 13.43 25.75
C PHE A 184 0.37 14.50 25.73
N THR A 185 0.76 15.65 26.18
CA THR A 185 0.00 16.86 26.46
C THR A 185 -0.88 17.27 25.30
N ALA A 186 -2.13 17.58 25.60
CA ALA A 186 -3.13 18.14 24.69
C ALA A 186 -2.65 19.44 24.06
N VAL A 187 -2.54 19.47 22.76
CA VAL A 187 -2.74 20.68 21.96
C VAL A 187 -4.13 20.59 21.36
N ARG A 188 -4.97 21.42 21.95
CA ARG A 188 -6.34 21.70 21.55
C ARG A 188 -6.30 22.57 20.31
N THR A 189 -6.68 22.04 19.13
CA THR A 189 -7.24 22.86 18.05
C THR A 189 -8.14 22.05 17.13
N MET A 190 -9.40 22.44 17.09
CA MET A 190 -10.33 22.63 15.99
C MET A 190 -10.99 21.42 15.32
N SER A 191 -12.29 21.40 15.54
CA SER A 191 -13.38 20.97 14.64
C SER A 191 -13.22 19.59 14.00
N ALA A 192 -13.71 18.61 14.74
CA ALA A 192 -14.29 17.43 14.12
C ALA A 192 -15.56 17.87 13.37
N SER A 193 -15.45 18.13 12.07
CA SER A 193 -16.59 18.03 11.18
C SER A 193 -17.02 16.58 11.17
N ALA A 194 -18.09 16.28 11.87
CA ALA A 194 -18.82 15.04 11.68
C ALA A 194 -19.19 14.97 10.20
N VAL A 195 -18.56 14.04 9.48
CA VAL A 195 -18.97 13.67 8.13
C VAL A 195 -20.27 12.90 8.31
N PRO A 196 -21.41 13.43 7.88
CA PRO A 196 -22.66 12.68 7.93
C PRO A 196 -22.52 11.52 6.94
N LEU A 197 -22.83 10.32 7.40
CA LEU A 197 -23.03 9.15 6.56
C LEU A 197 -24.02 9.54 5.46
N ARG A 198 -23.59 9.51 4.20
CA ARG A 198 -24.43 9.84 3.04
C ARG A 198 -25.46 8.73 2.88
N THR A 199 -26.66 8.97 3.39
CA THR A 199 -27.85 8.36 2.82
C THR A 199 -28.05 8.92 1.42
N SER A 200 -27.90 8.08 0.39
CA SER A 200 -28.29 8.39 -0.98
C SER A 200 -29.80 8.54 -1.06
N ALA A 201 -30.28 9.76 -1.09
CA ALA A 201 -31.58 10.08 -1.69
C ALA A 201 -31.60 11.55 -2.06
N ALA A 202 -31.30 11.85 -3.32
CA ALA A 202 -31.78 13.04 -3.96
C ALA A 202 -33.23 12.83 -4.37
N VAL A 203 -34.17 13.48 -3.72
CA VAL A 203 -35.46 13.83 -4.33
C VAL A 203 -35.96 15.14 -3.73
N SER A 204 -36.32 15.98 -4.68
CA SER A 204 -36.89 17.30 -4.67
C SER A 204 -37.91 17.65 -3.59
N ALA A 205 -37.90 18.96 -3.29
CA ALA A 205 -38.84 19.78 -2.54
C ALA A 205 -40.32 19.39 -2.62
N GLY A 206 -40.95 19.37 -1.45
CA GLY A 206 -42.41 19.35 -1.30
C GLY A 206 -42.75 19.31 0.18
N ALA A 207 -43.17 20.46 0.73
CA ALA A 207 -43.56 20.61 2.13
C ALA A 207 -44.69 19.67 2.52
N SER A 208 -44.54 18.94 3.61
CA SER A 208 -45.58 18.76 4.62
C SER A 208 -44.98 18.19 5.90
N ALA A 209 -45.20 18.87 7.00
CA ALA A 209 -44.83 18.43 8.34
C ALA A 209 -45.65 17.15 8.69
N ALA A 210 -45.00 16.01 8.47
CA ALA A 210 -45.44 14.75 9.05
C ALA A 210 -44.63 14.53 10.34
N VAL A 211 -45.32 14.46 11.44
CA VAL A 211 -44.83 14.02 12.75
C VAL A 211 -44.01 12.74 12.53
N ALA A 212 -42.71 12.81 12.83
CA ALA A 212 -41.86 11.64 12.79
C ALA A 212 -42.36 10.64 13.85
N ALA A 213 -43.06 9.61 13.40
CA ALA A 213 -43.37 8.44 14.23
C ALA A 213 -42.02 7.85 14.67
N ALA A 214 -41.87 7.63 15.98
CA ALA A 214 -40.71 6.91 16.51
C ALA A 214 -40.58 5.56 15.77
N PRO A 215 -39.36 5.10 15.45
CA PRO A 215 -39.19 3.83 14.76
C PRO A 215 -39.80 2.73 15.63
N GLU A 216 -40.86 2.11 15.11
CA GLU A 216 -41.51 0.96 15.73
C GLU A 216 -40.44 -0.14 15.80
N ILE A 217 -40.06 -0.53 17.02
CA ILE A 217 -39.07 -1.60 17.24
C ILE A 217 -39.76 -2.90 16.81
N ILE A 218 -39.56 -3.30 15.57
CA ILE A 218 -40.06 -4.57 15.04
C ILE A 218 -39.18 -5.67 15.59
N LEU A 219 -39.58 -6.22 16.74
CA LEU A 219 -38.96 -7.42 17.29
C LEU A 219 -39.45 -8.63 16.49
N LEU A 220 -38.52 -9.38 15.92
CA LEU A 220 -38.77 -10.64 15.25
C LEU A 220 -39.37 -11.67 16.24
N SER A 221 -40.23 -12.60 15.78
CA SER A 221 -40.66 -13.75 16.57
C SER A 221 -39.45 -14.66 16.90
N ASP A 222 -39.57 -15.47 17.95
CA ASP A 222 -38.46 -16.33 18.40
C ASP A 222 -38.00 -17.31 17.30
N GLU A 223 -38.93 -17.79 16.46
CA GLU A 223 -38.61 -18.67 15.32
C GLU A 223 -37.85 -17.95 14.19
N GLU A 224 -38.15 -16.67 13.96
CA GLU A 224 -37.51 -15.85 12.94
C GLU A 224 -36.15 -15.32 13.40
N ARG A 225 -35.93 -15.14 14.71
CA ARG A 225 -34.65 -14.66 15.29
C ARG A 225 -33.56 -15.70 15.18
N GLU A 226 -33.87 -16.98 15.38
CA GLU A 226 -32.86 -18.05 15.50
C GLU A 226 -31.95 -18.17 14.27
N PRO A 227 -32.45 -18.16 13.01
CA PRO A 227 -31.58 -18.23 11.82
C PRO A 227 -30.62 -17.04 11.72
N LEU A 228 -31.11 -15.81 11.99
CA LEU A 228 -30.32 -14.59 11.93
C LEU A 228 -29.27 -14.54 13.04
N HIS A 229 -29.68 -14.87 14.27
CA HIS A 229 -28.81 -14.89 15.44
C HIS A 229 -27.67 -15.92 15.28
N ARG A 230 -27.98 -17.11 14.80
CA ARG A 230 -27.02 -18.16 14.51
C ARG A 230 -26.04 -17.72 13.42
N PHE A 231 -26.51 -17.19 12.30
CA PHE A 231 -25.66 -16.66 11.23
C PHE A 231 -24.73 -15.56 11.73
N TYR A 232 -25.27 -14.62 12.51
CA TYR A 232 -24.49 -13.54 13.07
C TYR A 232 -23.35 -14.05 13.96
N LEU A 233 -23.65 -14.87 14.93
CA LEU A 233 -22.67 -15.36 15.90
C LEU A 233 -21.66 -16.34 15.29
N SER A 234 -22.11 -17.21 14.37
CA SER A 234 -21.24 -18.25 13.81
C SER A 234 -20.42 -17.80 12.61
N GLU A 235 -20.94 -16.90 11.78
CA GLU A 235 -20.26 -16.51 10.51
C GLU A 235 -19.89 -15.03 10.48
N MET A 236 -20.82 -14.13 10.81
CA MET A 236 -20.60 -12.69 10.59
C MET A 236 -19.71 -12.07 11.66
N ARG A 237 -20.00 -12.23 12.91
CA ARG A 237 -19.21 -11.63 13.99
C ARG A 237 -17.74 -12.09 14.00
N PRO A 238 -17.42 -13.40 13.87
CA PRO A 238 -16.04 -13.85 13.72
C PRO A 238 -15.35 -13.28 12.47
N PHE A 239 -16.09 -13.04 11.38
CA PHE A 239 -15.57 -12.39 10.20
C PHE A 239 -15.23 -10.91 10.45
N LEU A 240 -16.07 -10.17 11.16
CA LEU A 240 -15.82 -8.77 11.51
C LEU A 240 -14.64 -8.63 12.48
N GLU A 241 -14.57 -9.47 13.51
CA GLU A 241 -13.48 -9.44 14.50
C GLU A 241 -12.15 -9.90 13.90
N ARG A 242 -12.15 -10.97 13.14
CA ARG A 242 -10.95 -11.65 12.64
C ARG A 242 -11.01 -11.96 11.14
N PRO A 243 -11.06 -10.94 10.27
CA PRO A 243 -11.24 -11.16 8.84
C PRO A 243 -10.04 -11.86 8.15
N LYS A 244 -8.96 -12.14 8.90
CA LYS A 244 -7.75 -12.81 8.38
C LYS A 244 -7.84 -14.33 8.37
N GLN A 245 -8.83 -14.94 8.99
CA GLN A 245 -8.97 -16.39 9.00
C GLN A 245 -9.29 -16.91 7.58
N ARG A 246 -8.59 -17.98 7.18
CA ARG A 246 -8.86 -18.65 5.89
C ARG A 246 -10.15 -19.45 5.97
N GLY A 247 -10.91 -19.49 4.88
CA GLY A 247 -12.12 -20.32 4.77
C GLY A 247 -13.41 -19.63 5.19
N GLN A 248 -13.40 -18.38 5.63
CA GLN A 248 -14.63 -17.65 5.96
C GLN A 248 -15.46 -17.38 4.69
N ARG A 249 -16.72 -17.83 4.68
CA ARG A 249 -17.66 -17.69 3.54
C ARG A 249 -17.88 -16.23 3.17
N LEU A 250 -18.00 -15.35 4.17
CA LEU A 250 -18.22 -13.90 3.99
C LEU A 250 -17.01 -13.13 3.42
N GLY A 251 -15.83 -13.77 3.35
CA GLY A 251 -14.65 -13.20 2.71
C GLY A 251 -14.71 -13.17 1.17
N ASP A 252 -15.60 -13.96 0.57
CA ASP A 252 -15.87 -14.02 -0.86
C ASP A 252 -17.20 -13.32 -1.16
N THR A 253 -17.21 -12.41 -2.14
CA THR A 253 -18.41 -11.60 -2.45
C THR A 253 -19.58 -12.46 -2.92
N ALA A 254 -19.34 -13.46 -3.79
CA ALA A 254 -20.40 -14.31 -4.32
C ALA A 254 -21.00 -15.21 -3.23
N LYS A 255 -20.16 -15.74 -2.34
CA LYS A 255 -20.64 -16.57 -1.21
C LYS A 255 -21.37 -15.74 -0.18
N ALA A 256 -20.92 -14.52 0.07
CA ALA A 256 -21.60 -13.61 0.97
C ALA A 256 -22.99 -13.23 0.43
N SER A 257 -23.09 -12.79 -0.82
CA SER A 257 -24.39 -12.43 -1.43
C SER A 257 -25.36 -13.61 -1.44
N SER A 258 -24.88 -14.85 -1.71
CA SER A 258 -25.73 -16.04 -1.61
C SER A 258 -26.20 -16.34 -0.20
N ALA A 259 -25.37 -16.10 0.82
CA ALA A 259 -25.76 -16.30 2.22
C ALA A 259 -26.82 -15.27 2.65
N PHE A 260 -26.62 -13.98 2.30
CA PHE A 260 -27.61 -12.94 2.58
C PHE A 260 -28.90 -13.12 1.78
N ALA A 261 -28.84 -13.59 0.53
CA ALA A 261 -30.03 -13.94 -0.26
C ALA A 261 -30.83 -15.07 0.43
N GLY A 262 -30.14 -16.10 0.92
CA GLY A 262 -30.79 -17.16 1.69
C GLY A 262 -31.48 -16.65 2.96
N LEU A 263 -30.85 -15.73 3.70
CA LEU A 263 -31.47 -15.13 4.88
C LEU A 263 -32.71 -14.26 4.52
N ARG A 264 -32.68 -13.55 3.39
CA ARG A 264 -33.84 -12.77 2.93
C ARG A 264 -35.07 -13.64 2.62
N THR A 265 -34.89 -14.91 2.26
CA THR A 265 -36.02 -15.84 2.05
C THR A 265 -36.62 -16.38 3.36
N LEU A 266 -35.83 -16.33 4.45
CA LEU A 266 -36.24 -16.84 5.75
C LEU A 266 -36.82 -15.76 6.67
N LEU A 267 -36.53 -14.48 6.40
CA LEU A 267 -36.87 -13.36 7.25
C LEU A 267 -38.01 -12.51 6.65
N PRO A 268 -38.86 -11.88 7.50
CA PRO A 268 -39.91 -10.99 7.02
C PRO A 268 -39.34 -9.74 6.34
N ALA A 269 -40.12 -9.14 5.45
CA ALA A 269 -39.72 -7.95 4.69
C ALA A 269 -39.24 -6.78 5.54
N ALA A 270 -39.77 -6.65 6.76
CA ALA A 270 -39.35 -5.62 7.70
C ALA A 270 -37.87 -5.73 8.13
N ALA A 271 -37.31 -6.93 8.16
CA ALA A 271 -35.89 -7.17 8.49
C ALA A 271 -34.93 -6.95 7.31
N HIS A 272 -35.46 -6.80 6.09
CA HIS A 272 -34.60 -6.72 4.88
C HIS A 272 -33.74 -5.48 4.83
N VAL A 273 -34.19 -4.35 5.41
CA VAL A 273 -33.40 -3.11 5.48
C VAL A 273 -32.14 -3.33 6.33
N THR A 274 -32.35 -3.83 7.56
CA THR A 274 -31.21 -4.14 8.46
C THR A 274 -30.31 -5.21 7.88
N LEU A 275 -30.86 -6.19 7.16
CA LEU A 275 -30.06 -7.22 6.50
C LEU A 275 -29.20 -6.63 5.37
N ALA A 276 -29.68 -5.59 4.65
CA ALA A 276 -28.90 -4.85 3.67
C ALA A 276 -27.76 -4.07 4.35
N ASP A 277 -28.02 -3.40 5.47
CA ASP A 277 -26.99 -2.70 6.25
C ASP A 277 -25.90 -3.66 6.72
N LEU A 278 -26.27 -4.84 7.21
CA LEU A 278 -25.31 -5.88 7.59
C LEU A 278 -24.49 -6.42 6.43
N GLU A 279 -25.09 -6.55 5.24
CA GLU A 279 -24.38 -6.92 4.01
C GLU A 279 -23.35 -5.85 3.60
N ASP A 280 -23.72 -4.57 3.73
CA ASP A 280 -22.86 -3.42 3.46
C ASP A 280 -21.68 -3.36 4.45
N ILE A 281 -21.91 -3.56 5.75
CA ILE A 281 -20.86 -3.69 6.78
C ILE A 281 -19.87 -4.81 6.44
N CYS A 282 -20.38 -5.96 5.98
CA CYS A 282 -19.51 -7.04 5.48
C CYS A 282 -18.73 -6.61 4.24
N GLY A 283 -19.32 -5.82 3.35
CA GLY A 283 -18.69 -5.20 2.17
C GLY A 283 -17.51 -4.32 2.56
N GLU A 284 -17.74 -3.39 3.47
CA GLU A 284 -16.70 -2.49 4.00
C GLU A 284 -15.57 -3.25 4.68
N THR A 285 -15.89 -4.28 5.48
CA THR A 285 -14.86 -5.14 6.10
C THR A 285 -14.00 -5.85 5.06
N ARG A 286 -14.57 -6.33 3.92
CA ARG A 286 -13.80 -6.90 2.81
C ARG A 286 -12.87 -5.86 2.17
N GLN A 287 -13.34 -4.62 1.99
CA GLN A 287 -12.56 -3.52 1.46
C GLN A 287 -11.38 -3.17 2.37
N LEU A 288 -11.61 -3.02 3.68
CA LEU A 288 -10.56 -2.78 4.68
C LEU A 288 -9.52 -3.90 4.68
N ARG A 289 -9.96 -5.18 4.59
CA ARG A 289 -9.06 -6.32 4.48
C ARG A 289 -8.20 -6.28 3.21
N ARG A 290 -8.76 -5.86 2.07
CA ARG A 290 -8.03 -5.69 0.82
C ARG A 290 -6.98 -4.58 0.95
N GLN A 291 -7.37 -3.44 1.52
CA GLN A 291 -6.48 -2.31 1.79
C GLN A 291 -5.31 -2.72 2.70
N GLU A 292 -5.59 -3.38 3.83
CA GLU A 292 -4.57 -3.88 4.76
C GLU A 292 -3.57 -4.84 4.07
N ARG A 293 -4.05 -5.71 3.17
CA ARG A 293 -3.21 -6.62 2.40
C ARG A 293 -2.27 -5.87 1.46
N LEU A 294 -2.78 -4.88 0.74
CA LEU A 294 -1.99 -4.05 -0.17
C LEU A 294 -0.92 -3.25 0.58
N HIS A 295 -1.26 -2.68 1.73
CA HIS A 295 -0.28 -2.00 2.59
C HIS A 295 0.81 -2.95 3.10
N ARG A 296 0.46 -4.18 3.51
CA ARG A 296 1.45 -5.17 3.94
C ARG A 296 2.41 -5.57 2.80
N TRP A 297 1.92 -5.72 1.58
CA TRP A 297 2.78 -5.98 0.42
C TRP A 297 3.76 -4.84 0.17
N LEU A 298 3.29 -3.60 0.26
CA LEU A 298 4.11 -2.40 0.07
C LEU A 298 5.19 -2.27 1.14
N HIS A 299 4.84 -2.50 2.41
CA HIS A 299 5.81 -2.48 3.52
C HIS A 299 6.78 -3.67 3.46
N GLY A 300 6.29 -4.86 3.16
CA GLY A 300 7.12 -6.07 3.02
C GLY A 300 8.17 -5.93 1.92
N TRP A 301 7.78 -5.36 0.77
CA TRP A 301 8.74 -5.04 -0.29
C TRP A 301 9.81 -4.06 0.19
N LEU A 302 9.42 -3.00 0.90
CA LEU A 302 10.35 -1.98 1.39
C LEU A 302 11.38 -2.55 2.39
N LEU A 303 10.94 -3.49 3.24
CA LEU A 303 11.81 -4.20 4.18
C LEU A 303 12.89 -5.04 3.47
N LEU A 304 12.66 -5.49 2.25
CA LEU A 304 13.66 -6.18 1.44
C LEU A 304 14.54 -5.20 0.66
N HIS A 305 13.93 -4.19 0.01
CA HIS A 305 14.62 -3.26 -0.87
C HIS A 305 15.66 -2.39 -0.14
N ILE A 306 15.33 -1.90 1.07
CA ILE A 306 16.23 -1.02 1.85
C ILE A 306 17.53 -1.73 2.25
N PRO A 307 17.52 -2.92 2.88
CA PRO A 307 18.76 -3.62 3.23
C PRO A 307 19.62 -3.98 2.03
N LEU A 308 19.00 -4.42 0.90
CA LEU A 308 19.72 -4.72 -0.33
C LEU A 308 20.43 -3.50 -0.89
N SER A 309 19.75 -2.34 -0.94
CA SER A 309 20.35 -1.10 -1.42
C SER A 309 21.45 -0.59 -0.50
N LEU A 310 21.30 -0.74 0.82
CA LEU A 310 22.34 -0.37 1.78
C LEU A 310 23.57 -1.27 1.63
N ALA A 311 23.39 -2.59 1.53
CA ALA A 311 24.47 -3.54 1.31
C ALA A 311 25.21 -3.23 0.00
N LEU A 312 24.48 -2.90 -1.08
CA LEU A 312 25.07 -2.51 -2.37
C LEU A 312 25.97 -1.27 -2.24
N ILE A 313 25.51 -0.23 -1.54
CA ILE A 313 26.29 1.00 -1.33
C ILE A 313 27.55 0.74 -0.50
N LEU A 314 27.41 -0.01 0.60
CA LEU A 314 28.54 -0.33 1.49
C LEU A 314 29.59 -1.17 0.77
N LEU A 315 29.18 -2.24 0.10
CA LEU A 315 30.12 -3.09 -0.65
C LEU A 315 30.69 -2.37 -1.88
N GLY A 316 29.90 -1.51 -2.54
CA GLY A 316 30.37 -0.65 -3.63
C GLY A 316 31.43 0.33 -3.18
N PHE A 317 31.28 0.92 -1.98
CA PHE A 317 32.30 1.77 -1.39
C PHE A 317 33.58 1.00 -1.07
N VAL A 318 33.47 -0.20 -0.48
CA VAL A 318 34.62 -1.08 -0.24
C VAL A 318 35.35 -1.42 -1.55
N HIS A 319 34.59 -1.77 -2.60
CA HIS A 319 35.15 -2.04 -3.94
C HIS A 319 35.90 -0.81 -4.50
N ALA A 320 35.30 0.38 -4.40
CA ALA A 320 35.93 1.61 -4.88
C ALA A 320 37.23 1.91 -4.14
N VAL A 321 37.26 1.75 -2.80
CA VAL A 321 38.47 1.94 -1.98
C VAL A 321 39.56 0.91 -2.37
N MET A 322 39.19 -0.36 -2.57
CA MET A 322 40.13 -1.38 -3.00
C MET A 322 40.70 -1.09 -4.40
N ALA A 323 39.87 -0.68 -5.34
CA ALA A 323 40.31 -0.33 -6.71
C ALA A 323 41.18 0.92 -6.77
N LEU A 324 41.15 1.80 -5.78
CA LEU A 324 42.05 2.96 -5.68
C LEU A 324 43.39 2.64 -5.01
N ARG A 325 43.45 1.55 -4.25
CA ARG A 325 44.68 1.14 -3.54
C ARG A 325 45.54 0.15 -4.29
N TYR A 326 44.95 -0.60 -5.20
CA TYR A 326 45.60 -1.65 -5.97
C TYR A 326 45.34 -1.44 -7.47
#